data_4adca5065f7be02f4dd67c4281dab08f
#
_entry.id   4adca5065f7be02f4dd67c4281dab08f
#
_cell.length_a   1.000
_cell.length_b   1.000
_cell.length_c   1.000
_cell.angle_alpha   90.00
_cell.angle_beta   90.00
_cell.angle_gamma   90.00
#
_symmetry.space_group_name_H-M   'P 1'
#
loop_
_entity.id
_entity.type
_entity.pdbx_description
1 polymer ?
#
loop_
_entity_poly.entity_id
_entity_poly.type
_entity_poly.pdbx_seq_one_letter_code
_entity_poly.pdbx_strand_id
1 'polypeptide(L)'
;YGRLTAIFVDADPDGTLHHFLLAFETIDSVQPETDAKQQLTQYYEQLKQSILENDSYVDAMLETADAVYSVNLTDDLVERDFRRERGADIFIEDLKAPCPYGEYCHRHSMLILPETMGSYRLIDTAEKLLERYASGEKQVTVEYCERVSGSETRWIQKTALMMSSRVYDAKSGEEKPMIHSLVLLKNTTEFHAPVSYTHL
;
A
#
# COMPACT_ATOMS: atom_id res chain seq x y z
N TYR A 1 -41.50 -2.75 -4.05
CA TYR A 1 -40.85 -2.28 -2.83
C TYR A 1 -39.41 -2.81 -2.78
N GLY A 2 -38.46 -1.97 -2.40
CA GLY A 2 -37.06 -2.34 -2.24
C GLY A 2 -36.59 -2.14 -0.80
N ARG A 3 -35.66 -2.98 -0.35
CA ARG A 3 -34.99 -2.86 0.94
C ARG A 3 -33.55 -2.40 0.69
N LEU A 4 -33.14 -1.35 1.35
CA LEU A 4 -31.75 -0.90 1.38
C LEU A 4 -31.13 -1.30 2.72
N THR A 5 -30.06 -2.06 2.69
CA THR A 5 -29.30 -2.43 3.88
C THR A 5 -27.90 -1.84 3.74
N ALA A 6 -27.50 -1.02 4.73
CA ALA A 6 -26.13 -0.51 4.81
C ALA A 6 -25.36 -1.30 5.89
N ILE A 7 -24.20 -1.81 5.53
CA ILE A 7 -23.30 -2.52 6.43
C ILE A 7 -22.04 -1.69 6.54
N PHE A 8 -21.68 -1.30 7.76
CA PHE A 8 -20.46 -0.55 8.04
C PHE A 8 -19.33 -1.55 8.28
N VAL A 9 -18.24 -1.38 7.53
CA VAL A 9 -17.12 -2.34 7.54
C VAL A 9 -15.97 -1.79 8.35
N ASP A 10 -15.73 -0.47 8.31
CA ASP A 10 -14.61 0.16 8.98
C ASP A 10 -14.93 1.61 9.34
N ALA A 11 -14.52 2.04 10.53
CA ALA A 11 -14.68 3.41 11.03
C ALA A 11 -13.51 3.80 11.94
N ASP A 12 -13.08 5.04 11.85
CA ASP A 12 -12.12 5.62 12.79
C ASP A 12 -12.70 5.76 14.21
N PRO A 13 -11.86 5.92 15.24
CA PRO A 13 -12.29 6.15 16.60
C PRO A 13 -13.16 7.41 16.79
N ASP A 14 -13.10 8.37 15.87
CA ASP A 14 -13.93 9.58 15.83
C ASP A 14 -15.28 9.38 15.12
N GLY A 15 -15.54 8.16 14.60
CA GLY A 15 -16.78 7.81 13.90
C GLY A 15 -16.77 8.11 12.40
N THR A 16 -15.64 8.51 11.83
CA THR A 16 -15.50 8.68 10.36
C THR A 16 -15.53 7.31 9.69
N LEU A 17 -16.48 7.11 8.77
CA LEU A 17 -16.68 5.84 8.05
C LEU A 17 -15.80 5.80 6.79
N HIS A 18 -14.94 4.80 6.68
CA HIS A 18 -14.06 4.60 5.52
C HIS A 18 -14.66 3.64 4.48
N HIS A 19 -15.33 2.59 4.94
CA HIS A 19 -15.93 1.60 4.06
C HIS A 19 -17.33 1.24 4.54
N PHE A 20 -18.25 1.23 3.59
CA PHE A 20 -19.60 0.69 3.81
C PHE A 20 -20.05 -0.09 2.59
N LEU A 21 -20.83 -1.13 2.80
CA LEU A 21 -21.48 -1.91 1.77
C LEU A 21 -22.95 -1.53 1.75
N LEU A 22 -23.47 -1.14 0.56
CA LEU A 22 -24.89 -0.93 0.33
C LEU A 22 -25.42 -2.14 -0.45
N ALA A 23 -26.32 -2.89 0.16
CA ALA A 23 -27.06 -3.93 -0.51
C ALA A 23 -28.47 -3.42 -0.82
N PHE A 24 -28.87 -3.48 -2.11
CA PHE A 24 -30.21 -3.14 -2.57
C PHE A 24 -30.93 -4.40 -3.01
N GLU A 25 -32.05 -4.71 -2.38
CA GLU A 25 -32.89 -5.85 -2.69
C GLU A 25 -34.21 -5.37 -3.26
N THR A 26 -34.55 -5.81 -4.49
CA THR A 26 -35.88 -5.63 -5.07
C THR A 26 -36.78 -6.80 -4.64
N ILE A 27 -37.82 -6.49 -3.88
CA ILE A 27 -38.79 -7.49 -3.42
C ILE A 27 -39.88 -7.63 -4.50
N ASP A 28 -39.64 -8.53 -5.49
CA ASP A 28 -40.61 -8.79 -6.56
C ASP A 28 -41.43 -10.08 -6.36
N SER A 29 -41.15 -10.88 -5.36
CA SER A 29 -41.99 -12.04 -5.02
C SER A 29 -41.67 -12.58 -3.63
N VAL A 30 -42.67 -13.09 -2.97
CA VAL A 30 -42.64 -13.80 -1.69
C VAL A 30 -41.83 -15.09 -1.83
N GLN A 31 -40.51 -15.01 -1.70
CA GLN A 31 -39.67 -16.17 -1.40
C GLN A 31 -38.88 -15.93 -0.13
N PRO A 32 -38.53 -16.99 0.60
CA PRO A 32 -38.33 -16.86 2.04
C PRO A 32 -37.15 -15.96 2.38
N GLU A 33 -37.40 -15.03 3.27
CA GLU A 33 -36.46 -14.11 3.96
C GLU A 33 -35.16 -14.81 4.46
N THR A 34 -35.19 -16.14 4.54
CA THR A 34 -34.12 -17.00 5.04
C THR A 34 -32.94 -17.10 4.06
N ASP A 35 -33.20 -17.20 2.74
CA ASP A 35 -32.13 -17.44 1.77
C ASP A 35 -31.33 -16.19 1.48
N ALA A 36 -32.00 -15.04 1.33
CA ALA A 36 -31.31 -13.75 1.12
C ALA A 36 -30.49 -13.35 2.35
N LYS A 37 -30.99 -13.61 3.54
CA LYS A 37 -30.27 -13.36 4.79
C LYS A 37 -29.07 -14.29 4.96
N GLN A 38 -29.18 -15.55 4.55
CA GLN A 38 -28.07 -16.49 4.57
C GLN A 38 -26.99 -16.11 3.55
N GLN A 39 -27.37 -15.75 2.33
CA GLN A 39 -26.43 -15.27 1.31
C GLN A 39 -25.70 -14.01 1.75
N LEU A 40 -26.40 -13.05 2.34
CA LEU A 40 -25.78 -11.83 2.87
C LEU A 40 -24.82 -12.14 4.01
N THR A 41 -25.17 -13.08 4.90
CA THR A 41 -24.29 -13.50 6.00
C THR A 41 -23.04 -14.19 5.47
N GLN A 42 -23.17 -15.08 4.46
CA GLN A 42 -22.02 -15.74 3.83
C GLN A 42 -21.10 -14.72 3.14
N TYR A 43 -21.67 -13.76 2.42
CA TYR A 43 -20.89 -12.71 1.77
C TYR A 43 -20.15 -11.84 2.78
N TYR A 44 -20.80 -11.51 3.90
CA TYR A 44 -20.17 -10.77 5.00
C TYR A 44 -19.00 -11.53 5.63
N GLU A 45 -19.16 -12.84 5.88
CA GLU A 45 -18.07 -13.67 6.41
C GLU A 45 -16.91 -13.80 5.40
N GLN A 46 -17.19 -13.93 4.10
CA GLN A 46 -16.16 -13.93 3.08
C GLN A 46 -15.40 -12.61 3.01
N LEU A 47 -16.12 -11.48 3.08
CA LEU A 47 -15.50 -10.15 3.08
C LEU A 47 -14.62 -9.95 4.33
N LYS A 48 -15.14 -10.33 5.50
CA LYS A 48 -14.40 -10.28 6.76
C LYS A 48 -13.13 -11.14 6.71
N GLN A 49 -13.25 -12.35 6.16
CA GLN A 49 -12.11 -13.25 5.97
C GLN A 49 -11.06 -12.63 5.03
N SER A 50 -11.48 -12.03 3.93
CA SER A 50 -10.59 -11.36 2.98
C SER A 50 -9.86 -10.15 3.60
N ILE A 51 -10.52 -9.40 4.48
CA ILE A 51 -9.90 -8.29 5.21
C ILE A 51 -8.86 -8.83 6.20
N LEU A 52 -9.21 -9.85 6.99
CA LEU A 52 -8.29 -10.48 7.96
C LEU A 52 -7.08 -11.11 7.26
N GLU A 53 -7.26 -11.75 6.10
CA GLU A 53 -6.17 -12.26 5.30
C GLU A 53 -5.25 -11.14 4.79
N ASN A 54 -5.82 -10.02 4.35
CA ASN A 54 -5.05 -8.86 3.90
C ASN A 54 -4.19 -8.26 5.02
N ASP A 55 -4.74 -8.11 6.22
CA ASP A 55 -4.00 -7.63 7.39
C ASP A 55 -2.89 -8.62 7.78
N SER A 56 -3.16 -9.93 7.72
CA SER A 56 -2.15 -10.97 7.99
C SER A 56 -1.00 -10.93 6.97
N TYR A 57 -1.25 -10.60 5.70
CA TYR A 57 -0.19 -10.42 4.71
C TYR A 57 0.67 -9.19 4.99
N VAL A 58 0.05 -8.09 5.41
CA VAL A 58 0.78 -6.88 5.80
C VAL A 58 1.67 -7.15 7.02
N ASP A 59 1.14 -7.83 8.03
CA ASP A 59 1.92 -8.23 9.21
C ASP A 59 3.11 -9.13 8.84
N ALA A 60 2.90 -10.12 7.96
CA ALA A 60 3.97 -10.98 7.47
C ALA A 60 5.05 -10.20 6.69
N MET A 61 4.66 -9.17 5.93
CA MET A 61 5.59 -8.29 5.23
C MET A 61 6.37 -7.41 6.21
N LEU A 62 5.73 -6.87 7.24
CA LEU A 62 6.37 -6.13 8.30
C LEU A 62 7.34 -6.98 9.14
N GLU A 63 7.28 -8.33 9.07
CA GLU A 63 8.34 -9.19 9.62
C GLU A 63 9.69 -9.02 8.90
N THR A 64 9.67 -8.69 7.61
CA THR A 64 10.85 -8.58 6.75
C THR A 64 11.21 -7.16 6.36
N ALA A 65 10.29 -6.20 6.51
CA ALA A 65 10.45 -4.79 6.20
C ALA A 65 10.19 -3.93 7.44
N ASP A 66 10.78 -2.75 7.50
CA ASP A 66 10.55 -1.78 8.58
C ASP A 66 9.32 -0.92 8.32
N ALA A 67 8.98 -0.75 7.04
CA ALA A 67 7.80 -0.03 6.60
C ALA A 67 7.28 -0.57 5.26
N VAL A 68 5.97 -0.48 5.07
CA VAL A 68 5.26 -0.91 3.87
C VAL A 68 4.25 0.16 3.50
N TYR A 69 4.10 0.46 2.22
CA TYR A 69 2.99 1.29 1.74
C TYR A 69 2.46 0.80 0.40
N SER A 70 1.14 0.99 0.20
CA SER A 70 0.49 0.66 -1.07
C SER A 70 0.36 1.90 -1.94
N VAL A 71 0.57 1.72 -3.23
CA VAL A 71 0.47 2.76 -4.25
C VAL A 71 -0.43 2.31 -5.38
N ASN A 72 -1.40 3.12 -5.70
CA ASN A 72 -2.10 3.05 -6.97
C ASN A 72 -1.26 3.81 -8.00
N LEU A 73 -0.53 3.08 -8.83
CA LEU A 73 0.35 3.69 -9.83
C LEU A 73 -0.42 4.35 -10.97
N THR A 74 -1.62 3.85 -11.27
CA THR A 74 -2.48 4.39 -12.33
C THR A 74 -2.96 5.79 -12.00
N ASP A 75 -3.27 6.05 -10.72
CA ASP A 75 -3.81 7.32 -10.24
C ASP A 75 -2.74 8.17 -9.51
N ASP A 76 -1.46 7.73 -9.48
CA ASP A 76 -0.35 8.39 -8.77
C ASP A 76 -0.66 8.64 -7.29
N LEU A 77 -1.22 7.66 -6.59
CA LEU A 77 -1.72 7.80 -5.23
C LEU A 77 -1.09 6.79 -4.28
N VAL A 78 -0.47 7.26 -3.18
CA VAL A 78 -0.20 6.43 -2.00
C VAL A 78 -1.51 6.24 -1.26
N GLU A 79 -2.00 5.01 -1.17
CA GLU A 79 -3.32 4.72 -0.60
C GLU A 79 -3.25 4.47 0.90
N ARG A 80 -2.25 3.70 1.33
CA ARG A 80 -2.06 3.31 2.74
C ARG A 80 -0.58 3.22 3.07
N ASP A 81 -0.24 3.47 4.31
CA ASP A 81 1.08 3.24 4.88
C ASP A 81 0.98 2.42 6.17
N PHE A 82 1.90 1.48 6.33
CA PHE A 82 1.99 0.60 7.48
C PHE A 82 3.40 0.68 8.04
N ARG A 83 3.55 0.84 9.36
CA ARG A 83 4.82 1.08 10.01
C ARG A 83 4.97 0.18 11.21
N ARG A 84 6.19 -0.33 11.41
CA ARG A 84 6.60 -0.78 12.74
C ARG A 84 7.00 0.44 13.59
N GLU A 85 6.90 0.31 14.90
CA GLU A 85 7.40 1.34 15.82
C GLU A 85 8.87 1.69 15.56
N ARG A 86 9.69 0.69 15.14
CA ARG A 86 11.10 0.88 14.78
C ARG A 86 11.34 1.57 13.45
N GLY A 87 10.35 1.62 12.60
CA GLY A 87 10.42 2.21 11.25
C GLY A 87 9.63 3.52 11.13
N ALA A 88 9.10 4.05 12.22
CA ALA A 88 8.26 5.25 12.20
C ALA A 88 8.99 6.47 11.61
N ASP A 89 10.32 6.52 11.72
CA ASP A 89 11.20 7.58 11.22
C ASP A 89 11.58 7.43 9.73
N ILE A 90 11.27 6.29 9.09
CA ILE A 90 11.51 6.08 7.64
C ILE A 90 10.55 6.88 6.77
N PHE A 91 9.44 7.32 7.34
CA PHE A 91 8.44 8.11 6.64
C PHE A 91 8.61 9.61 6.91
N ILE A 92 8.21 10.41 5.95
CA ILE A 92 8.14 11.87 6.10
C ILE A 92 6.95 12.16 7.02
N GLU A 93 7.22 12.72 8.20
CA GLU A 93 6.21 12.95 9.26
C GLU A 93 4.97 13.73 8.78
N ASP A 94 5.18 14.70 7.89
CA ASP A 94 4.12 15.58 7.41
C ASP A 94 3.32 15.01 6.23
N LEU A 95 3.71 13.84 5.71
CA LEU A 95 3.08 13.25 4.54
C LEU A 95 2.44 11.91 4.91
N LYS A 96 1.13 11.95 5.18
CA LYS A 96 0.33 10.77 5.51
C LYS A 96 -0.46 10.30 4.29
N ALA A 97 -0.64 9.00 4.16
CA ALA A 97 -1.59 8.45 3.19
C ALA A 97 -3.04 8.84 3.57
N PRO A 98 -3.92 9.13 2.58
CA PRO A 98 -3.61 9.15 1.15
C PRO A 98 -2.91 10.44 0.71
N CYS A 99 -1.93 10.32 -0.20
CA CYS A 99 -1.21 11.46 -0.77
C CYS A 99 -0.68 11.14 -2.18
N PRO A 100 -0.40 12.15 -3.05
CA PRO A 100 0.19 11.90 -4.35
C PRO A 100 1.56 11.21 -4.24
N TYR A 101 1.76 10.11 -4.99
CA TYR A 101 3.01 9.36 -4.93
C TYR A 101 4.20 10.18 -5.44
N GLY A 102 3.99 10.96 -6.50
CA GLY A 102 5.02 11.86 -7.02
C GLY A 102 5.46 12.91 -5.99
N GLU A 103 4.53 13.48 -5.21
CA GLU A 103 4.87 14.41 -4.11
C GLU A 103 5.64 13.69 -3.00
N TYR A 104 5.17 12.50 -2.61
CA TYR A 104 5.85 11.67 -1.64
C TYR A 104 7.31 11.41 -2.03
N CYS A 105 7.54 10.94 -3.26
CA CYS A 105 8.88 10.65 -3.76
C CYS A 105 9.73 11.92 -3.91
N HIS A 106 9.15 13.04 -4.32
CA HIS A 106 9.86 14.31 -4.42
C HIS A 106 10.37 14.77 -3.04
N ARG A 107 9.52 14.77 -2.02
CA ARG A 107 9.93 15.14 -0.65
C ARG A 107 10.97 14.17 -0.10
N HIS A 108 10.80 12.87 -0.32
CA HIS A 108 11.78 11.87 0.10
C HIS A 108 13.14 12.07 -0.58
N SER A 109 13.15 12.46 -1.85
CA SER A 109 14.39 12.71 -2.59
C SER A 109 15.29 13.77 -1.97
N MET A 110 14.73 14.70 -1.18
CA MET A 110 15.50 15.72 -0.47
C MET A 110 16.36 15.16 0.66
N LEU A 111 16.05 13.96 1.14
CA LEU A 111 16.81 13.25 2.17
C LEU A 111 17.91 12.36 1.57
N ILE A 112 17.80 12.02 0.29
CA ILE A 112 18.73 11.08 -0.36
C ILE A 112 20.09 11.73 -0.60
N LEU A 113 21.15 11.01 -0.30
CA LEU A 113 22.50 11.48 -0.56
C LEU A 113 22.79 11.51 -2.07
N PRO A 114 23.51 12.54 -2.57
CA PRO A 114 23.79 12.71 -3.99
C PRO A 114 24.40 11.48 -4.66
N GLU A 115 25.27 10.75 -3.94
CA GLU A 115 25.99 9.58 -4.44
C GLU A 115 25.05 8.41 -4.79
N THR A 116 23.90 8.31 -4.12
CA THR A 116 22.92 7.23 -4.30
C THR A 116 21.65 7.68 -4.98
N MET A 117 21.54 8.98 -5.30
CA MET A 117 20.37 9.56 -5.99
C MET A 117 20.06 8.85 -7.31
N GLY A 118 21.09 8.41 -8.03
CA GLY A 118 20.92 7.68 -9.30
C GLY A 118 20.09 6.41 -9.13
N SER A 119 20.35 5.62 -8.09
CA SER A 119 19.58 4.41 -7.77
C SER A 119 18.14 4.74 -7.39
N TYR A 120 17.94 5.75 -6.54
CA TYR A 120 16.61 6.17 -6.12
C TYR A 120 15.74 6.60 -7.30
N ARG A 121 16.31 7.36 -8.25
CA ARG A 121 15.61 7.86 -9.44
C ARG A 121 15.09 6.78 -10.38
N LEU A 122 15.47 5.54 -10.22
CA LEU A 122 14.95 4.43 -11.03
C LEU A 122 13.48 4.10 -10.72
N ILE A 123 12.99 4.49 -9.53
CA ILE A 123 11.67 4.15 -9.02
C ILE A 123 11.00 5.30 -8.25
N ASP A 124 11.36 6.55 -8.54
CA ASP A 124 10.89 7.74 -7.83
C ASP A 124 9.61 8.36 -8.40
N THR A 125 9.01 7.75 -9.44
CA THR A 125 7.71 8.18 -9.99
C THR A 125 6.85 6.98 -10.36
N ALA A 126 5.52 7.17 -10.38
CA ALA A 126 4.58 6.17 -10.84
C ALA A 126 4.83 5.79 -12.31
N GLU A 127 5.15 6.78 -13.16
CA GLU A 127 5.43 6.59 -14.58
C GLU A 127 6.58 5.59 -14.81
N LYS A 128 7.71 5.74 -14.10
CA LYS A 128 8.86 4.83 -14.22
C LYS A 128 8.52 3.41 -13.78
N LEU A 129 7.72 3.25 -12.73
CA LEU A 129 7.25 1.95 -12.30
C LEU A 129 6.29 1.33 -13.32
N LEU A 130 5.40 2.13 -13.91
CA LEU A 130 4.50 1.69 -14.98
C LEU A 130 5.26 1.26 -16.25
N GLU A 131 6.29 2.00 -16.66
CA GLU A 131 7.17 1.63 -17.78
C GLU A 131 7.85 0.27 -17.54
N ARG A 132 8.38 0.05 -16.32
CA ARG A 132 9.00 -1.22 -15.94
C ARG A 132 7.98 -2.36 -15.91
N TYR A 133 6.79 -2.10 -15.36
CA TYR A 133 5.71 -3.09 -15.38
C TYR A 133 5.32 -3.47 -16.81
N ALA A 134 5.22 -2.49 -17.72
CA ALA A 134 4.92 -2.72 -19.13
C ALA A 134 6.02 -3.50 -19.84
N SER A 135 7.28 -3.38 -19.41
CA SER A 135 8.41 -4.19 -19.92
C SER A 135 8.45 -5.63 -19.35
N GLY A 136 7.53 -5.96 -18.42
CA GLY A 136 7.41 -7.29 -17.81
C GLY A 136 8.05 -7.42 -16.43
N GLU A 137 8.70 -6.37 -15.91
CA GLU A 137 9.23 -6.37 -14.57
C GLU A 137 8.09 -6.23 -13.55
N LYS A 138 7.93 -7.21 -12.66
CA LYS A 138 6.93 -7.18 -11.60
C LYS A 138 7.51 -6.82 -10.24
N GLN A 139 8.82 -6.80 -10.14
CA GLN A 139 9.54 -6.43 -8.93
C GLN A 139 10.77 -5.61 -9.31
N VAL A 140 10.95 -4.50 -8.61
CA VAL A 140 12.14 -3.65 -8.73
C VAL A 140 12.67 -3.39 -7.33
N THR A 141 13.98 -3.59 -7.15
CA THR A 141 14.66 -3.31 -5.88
C THR A 141 15.78 -2.33 -6.13
N VAL A 142 15.86 -1.29 -5.35
CA VAL A 142 16.94 -0.32 -5.34
C VAL A 142 17.44 -0.12 -3.91
N GLU A 143 18.68 0.33 -3.80
CA GLU A 143 19.29 0.65 -2.53
C GLU A 143 19.88 2.07 -2.60
N TYR A 144 19.66 2.84 -1.56
CA TYR A 144 20.11 4.22 -1.45
C TYR A 144 20.43 4.58 0.01
N CYS A 145 21.23 5.62 0.17
CA CYS A 145 21.55 6.17 1.47
C CYS A 145 20.81 7.50 1.65
N GLU A 146 20.19 7.66 2.80
CA GLU A 146 19.46 8.87 3.17
C GLU A 146 19.97 9.48 4.47
N ARG A 147 19.72 10.76 4.64
CA ARG A 147 20.02 11.51 5.87
C ARG A 147 18.86 11.36 6.85
N VAL A 148 19.16 10.98 8.09
CA VAL A 148 18.18 10.87 9.18
C VAL A 148 18.13 12.19 9.96
N SER A 149 19.27 12.58 10.58
CA SER A 149 19.38 13.84 11.30
C SER A 149 20.85 14.27 11.37
N GLY A 150 21.12 15.56 11.23
CA GLY A 150 22.48 16.09 11.30
C GLY A 150 23.44 15.38 10.33
N SER A 151 24.42 14.64 10.85
CA SER A 151 25.38 13.83 10.08
C SER A 151 25.02 12.35 10.00
N GLU A 152 23.94 11.95 10.66
CA GLU A 152 23.50 10.55 10.69
C GLU A 152 22.86 10.17 9.37
N THR A 153 23.29 9.03 8.82
CA THR A 153 22.78 8.48 7.58
C THR A 153 22.40 7.03 7.77
N ARG A 154 21.50 6.54 6.92
CA ARG A 154 21.13 5.12 6.88
C ARG A 154 20.97 4.65 5.44
N TRP A 155 21.19 3.35 5.24
CA TRP A 155 20.95 2.68 3.98
C TRP A 155 19.56 2.07 4.00
N ILE A 156 18.81 2.33 2.93
CA ILE A 156 17.46 1.81 2.73
C ILE A 156 17.43 0.98 1.46
N GLN A 157 16.96 -0.24 1.58
CA GLN A 157 16.54 -1.06 0.45
C GLN A 157 15.05 -0.83 0.22
N LYS A 158 14.69 -0.32 -0.96
CA LYS A 158 13.31 -0.10 -1.39
C LYS A 158 12.95 -1.13 -2.47
N THR A 159 11.94 -1.94 -2.19
CA THR A 159 11.42 -2.95 -3.14
C THR A 159 10.00 -2.60 -3.51
N ALA A 160 9.72 -2.41 -4.79
CA ALA A 160 8.39 -2.22 -5.36
C ALA A 160 7.91 -3.53 -5.99
N LEU A 161 6.82 -4.08 -5.49
CA LEU A 161 6.14 -5.26 -6.04
C LEU A 161 4.90 -4.78 -6.79
N MET A 162 4.88 -4.96 -8.10
CA MET A 162 3.83 -4.43 -8.98
C MET A 162 2.86 -5.52 -9.41
N MET A 163 1.56 -5.20 -9.36
CA MET A 163 0.47 -6.10 -9.72
C MET A 163 -0.64 -5.36 -10.46
N SER A 164 -1.39 -6.07 -11.29
CA SER A 164 -2.60 -5.52 -11.91
C SER A 164 -3.86 -6.07 -11.25
N SER A 165 -4.83 -5.21 -11.10
CA SER A 165 -6.21 -5.55 -10.76
C SER A 165 -7.15 -5.01 -11.83
N ARG A 166 -8.40 -5.43 -11.82
CA ARG A 166 -9.47 -4.85 -12.63
C ARG A 166 -10.45 -4.17 -11.71
N VAL A 167 -10.74 -2.92 -11.99
CA VAL A 167 -11.69 -2.13 -11.21
C VAL A 167 -12.84 -1.73 -12.12
N TYR A 168 -14.06 -1.98 -11.65
CA TYR A 168 -15.26 -1.56 -12.33
C TYR A 168 -15.47 -0.06 -12.18
N ASP A 169 -15.46 0.67 -13.30
CA ASP A 169 -15.78 2.09 -13.33
C ASP A 169 -17.29 2.27 -13.42
N ALA A 170 -17.93 2.65 -12.33
CA ALA A 170 -19.38 2.86 -12.27
C ALA A 170 -19.89 3.97 -13.21
N LYS A 171 -19.02 4.87 -13.69
CA LYS A 171 -19.39 5.95 -14.62
C LYS A 171 -19.41 5.49 -16.06
N SER A 172 -18.42 4.68 -16.48
CA SER A 172 -18.34 4.16 -17.85
C SER A 172 -19.02 2.81 -18.01
N GLY A 173 -19.29 2.09 -16.92
CA GLY A 173 -19.82 0.72 -16.96
C GLY A 173 -18.80 -0.32 -17.43
N GLU A 174 -17.52 0.02 -17.49
CA GLU A 174 -16.44 -0.82 -18.01
C GLU A 174 -15.44 -1.20 -16.91
N GLU A 175 -14.84 -2.37 -17.06
CA GLU A 175 -13.68 -2.75 -16.25
C GLU A 175 -12.43 -2.08 -16.81
N LYS A 176 -11.71 -1.34 -15.95
CA LYS A 176 -10.41 -0.74 -16.27
C LYS A 176 -9.28 -1.48 -15.57
N PRO A 177 -8.18 -1.75 -16.27
CA PRO A 177 -6.98 -2.25 -15.62
C PRO A 177 -6.41 -1.16 -14.71
N MET A 178 -6.07 -1.53 -13.49
CA MET A 178 -5.41 -0.68 -12.51
C MET A 178 -4.13 -1.35 -12.05
N ILE A 179 -3.04 -0.61 -12.04
CA ILE A 179 -1.73 -1.10 -11.62
C ILE A 179 -1.45 -0.57 -10.23
N HIS A 180 -1.21 -1.50 -9.31
CA HIS A 180 -0.83 -1.20 -7.93
C HIS A 180 0.61 -1.61 -7.68
N SER A 181 1.23 -0.99 -6.72
CA SER A 181 2.51 -1.42 -6.16
C SER A 181 2.43 -1.51 -4.65
N LEU A 182 2.96 -2.59 -4.11
CA LEU A 182 3.30 -2.68 -2.71
C LEU A 182 4.77 -2.36 -2.56
N VAL A 183 5.10 -1.35 -1.79
CA VAL A 183 6.48 -0.88 -1.60
C VAL A 183 6.93 -1.21 -0.19
N LEU A 184 8.03 -1.97 -0.11
CA LEU A 184 8.68 -2.36 1.13
C LEU A 184 9.95 -1.55 1.32
N LEU A 185 10.14 -1.01 2.51
CA LEU A 185 11.35 -0.30 2.93
C LEU A 185 12.03 -1.10 4.04
N LYS A 186 13.32 -1.35 3.88
CA LYS A 186 14.13 -2.06 4.86
C LYS A 186 15.41 -1.28 5.15
N ASN A 187 15.70 -1.04 6.42
CA ASN A 187 16.97 -0.48 6.84
C ASN A 187 18.07 -1.54 6.71
N THR A 188 19.05 -1.28 5.88
CA THR A 188 20.17 -2.18 5.58
C THR A 188 21.52 -1.62 6.09
N THR A 189 21.48 -0.59 6.92
CA THR A 189 22.69 0.10 7.41
C THR A 189 23.70 -0.85 8.06
N GLU A 190 23.26 -1.85 8.79
CA GLU A 190 24.13 -2.83 9.43
C GLU A 190 24.99 -3.64 8.43
N PHE A 191 24.49 -3.85 7.20
CA PHE A 191 25.22 -4.57 6.15
C PHE A 191 26.25 -3.70 5.44
N HIS A 192 26.17 -2.37 5.59
CA HIS A 192 27.11 -1.39 5.03
C HIS A 192 28.15 -0.91 6.06
N ALA A 193 28.04 -1.33 7.30
CA ALA A 193 29.05 -1.02 8.32
C ALA A 193 30.39 -1.68 7.91
N PRO A 194 31.53 -0.95 7.96
CA PRO A 194 32.83 -1.55 7.70
C PRO A 194 33.06 -2.68 8.71
N VAL A 195 33.40 -3.88 8.20
CA VAL A 195 33.76 -5.00 9.04
C VAL A 195 35.01 -4.65 9.79
N SER A 196 34.86 -4.27 11.05
CA SER A 196 36.01 -4.03 11.93
C SER A 196 36.65 -5.40 12.26
N TYR A 197 37.67 -5.77 11.50
CA TYR A 197 38.55 -6.89 11.91
C TYR A 197 39.33 -6.46 13.13
N THR A 198 38.83 -6.71 14.31
CA THR A 198 39.61 -6.75 15.52
C THR A 198 40.46 -8.02 15.44
N HIS A 199 41.70 -7.89 14.96
CA HIS A 199 42.71 -8.93 15.16
C HIS A 199 42.96 -9.03 16.65
N LEU A 200 42.55 -10.12 17.26
CA LEU A 200 43.02 -10.60 18.55
C LEU A 200 44.43 -11.16 18.38
#